data_d388d733f280b3170f8c80d7899cc227
#
_entry.id   d388d733f280b3170f8c80d7899cc227
#
_cell.length_a   1.000
_cell.length_b   1.000
_cell.length_c   1.000
_cell.angle_alpha   90.00
_cell.angle_beta   90.00
_cell.angle_gamma   90.00
#
_symmetry.space_group_name_H-M   'P 1'
#
loop_
_entity.id
_entity.type
_entity.pdbx_description
1 polymer ?
#
loop_
_entity_poly.entity_id
_entity_poly.type
_entity_poly.pdbx_seq_one_letter_code
_entity_poly.pdbx_strand_id
1 'polypeptide(L)'
;MCIRDSGAIVQEVLPDYPVNLKMPNFGCSAFTMKNPDSVMMGRNYDFKNDTSSMLVYCSPKDGYRSVAFAALDNVGANNPELSDETRLATLLSPFISLDGINEKGVSIAVLTLDSKPVRQQSGKPVIATTLAIRLILDRAASTEEAVTLFEKYDMFASSGRDYHFYVTDSNGDGCVIEYDCNSDDRKLVVTKSPAVTNFFVMYKNFVKPYQKNGVYGHGRERYDKIINVLEKNNSYTKETAWEALVSASQAPNPNDITSNTQWSIVYDNTNLTADISIRRDWNTVTKYSLKENKITE
;
A
#
# COMPACT_ATOMS: atom_id res chain seq x y z
N MET A 1 -19.14 -8.74 -14.66
CA MET A 1 -18.09 -8.04 -15.43
C MET A 1 -16.76 -8.57 -14.90
N CYS A 2 -16.00 -9.29 -15.71
CA CYS A 2 -14.72 -9.83 -15.28
C CYS A 2 -13.74 -8.65 -15.12
N ILE A 3 -13.28 -8.37 -13.91
CA ILE A 3 -12.26 -7.35 -13.68
C ILE A 3 -10.93 -7.98 -14.11
N ARG A 4 -10.40 -7.53 -15.24
CA ARG A 4 -9.10 -7.96 -15.75
C ARG A 4 -7.97 -7.34 -14.89
N ASP A 5 -6.81 -7.96 -14.88
CA ASP A 5 -5.66 -7.38 -14.18
C ASP A 5 -5.22 -6.05 -14.82
N SER A 6 -4.45 -5.25 -14.06
CA SER A 6 -4.02 -3.93 -14.54
C SER A 6 -3.16 -4.02 -15.80
N GLY A 7 -2.37 -5.10 -15.96
CA GLY A 7 -1.60 -5.35 -17.17
C GLY A 7 -2.48 -5.64 -18.38
N ALA A 8 -3.57 -6.40 -18.22
CA ALA A 8 -4.53 -6.65 -19.28
C ALA A 8 -5.28 -5.38 -19.68
N ILE A 9 -5.61 -4.51 -18.71
CA ILE A 9 -6.22 -3.21 -18.99
C ILE A 9 -5.27 -2.32 -19.79
N VAL A 10 -3.99 -2.26 -19.40
CA VAL A 10 -2.98 -1.51 -20.15
C VAL A 10 -2.88 -2.01 -21.59
N GLN A 11 -2.77 -3.33 -21.79
CA GLN A 11 -2.69 -3.93 -23.13
C GLN A 11 -3.97 -3.78 -23.96
N GLU A 12 -5.13 -3.64 -23.33
CA GLU A 12 -6.38 -3.38 -24.04
C GLU A 12 -6.46 -1.94 -24.55
N VAL A 13 -5.95 -0.99 -23.78
CA VAL A 13 -5.96 0.45 -24.13
C VAL A 13 -4.73 0.84 -24.98
N LEU A 14 -3.60 0.21 -24.73
CA LEU A 14 -2.33 0.43 -25.41
C LEU A 14 -1.72 -0.94 -25.80
N PRO A 15 -2.20 -1.59 -26.88
CA PRO A 15 -1.84 -2.98 -27.21
C PRO A 15 -0.34 -3.24 -27.38
N ASP A 16 0.40 -2.27 -27.90
CA ASP A 16 1.83 -2.36 -28.16
C ASP A 16 2.71 -1.85 -27.02
N TYR A 17 2.11 -1.41 -25.91
CA TYR A 17 2.87 -0.88 -24.78
C TYR A 17 3.49 -2.01 -23.95
N PRO A 18 4.82 -2.03 -23.75
CA PRO A 18 5.48 -3.10 -23.01
C PRO A 18 5.20 -3.00 -21.52
N VAL A 19 4.25 -3.79 -21.02
CA VAL A 19 3.97 -3.88 -19.59
C VAL A 19 4.96 -4.85 -18.95
N ASN A 20 5.94 -4.32 -18.23
CA ASN A 20 6.89 -5.12 -17.48
C ASN A 20 6.46 -5.18 -16.00
N LEU A 21 5.62 -6.17 -15.67
CA LEU A 21 5.08 -6.37 -14.31
C LEU A 21 5.98 -7.23 -13.42
N LYS A 22 7.23 -7.50 -13.79
CA LYS A 22 8.16 -8.19 -12.91
C LYS A 22 8.64 -7.23 -11.81
N MET A 23 8.00 -7.31 -10.67
CA MET A 23 8.35 -6.52 -9.49
C MET A 23 9.52 -7.16 -8.74
N PRO A 24 10.63 -6.46 -8.50
CA PRO A 24 11.70 -6.95 -7.62
C PRO A 24 11.25 -7.00 -6.15
N ASN A 25 12.12 -7.51 -5.27
CA ASN A 25 11.89 -7.43 -3.82
C ASN A 25 11.87 -5.97 -3.39
N PHE A 26 10.82 -5.56 -2.73
CA PHE A 26 10.76 -4.25 -2.08
C PHE A 26 10.26 -4.39 -0.65
N GLY A 27 10.78 -3.51 0.21
CA GLY A 27 10.33 -3.40 1.57
C GLY A 27 9.10 -2.50 1.65
N CYS A 28 8.35 -2.67 2.69
CA CYS A 28 7.24 -1.80 3.01
C CYS A 28 6.94 -1.86 4.50
N SER A 29 6.31 -0.84 5.02
CA SER A 29 5.72 -0.87 6.35
C SER A 29 4.47 0.00 6.42
N ALA A 30 3.52 -0.39 7.26
CA ALA A 30 2.39 0.45 7.61
C ALA A 30 1.99 0.19 9.06
N PHE A 31 1.31 1.16 9.68
CA PHE A 31 0.79 1.05 11.03
C PHE A 31 -0.40 1.99 11.23
N THR A 32 -1.19 1.72 12.26
CA THR A 32 -2.28 2.59 12.69
C THR A 32 -2.03 3.03 14.12
N MET A 33 -2.36 4.26 14.40
CA MET A 33 -2.40 4.82 15.75
C MET A 33 -3.63 5.71 15.90
N LYS A 34 -4.15 5.77 17.13
CA LYS A 34 -5.36 6.51 17.46
C LYS A 34 -5.14 7.35 18.72
N ASN A 35 -5.51 8.61 18.64
CA ASN A 35 -5.67 9.48 19.79
C ASN A 35 -7.12 9.97 19.90
N PRO A 36 -7.51 10.77 20.92
CA PRO A 36 -8.88 11.27 21.04
C PRO A 36 -9.38 12.08 19.83
N ASP A 37 -8.47 12.75 19.11
CA ASP A 37 -8.81 13.72 18.06
C ASP A 37 -8.67 13.16 16.65
N SER A 38 -7.85 12.12 16.48
CA SER A 38 -7.58 11.57 15.14
C SER A 38 -7.14 10.11 15.14
N VAL A 39 -7.39 9.46 14.02
CA VAL A 39 -6.79 8.18 13.65
C VAL A 39 -5.83 8.42 12.48
N MET A 40 -4.64 7.88 12.57
CA MET A 40 -3.61 8.04 11.55
C MET A 40 -3.08 6.70 11.07
N MET A 41 -2.89 6.57 9.76
CA MET A 41 -2.13 5.47 9.15
C MET A 41 -0.78 6.00 8.65
N GLY A 42 0.31 5.45 9.17
CA GLY A 42 1.64 5.69 8.62
C GLY A 42 2.01 4.64 7.58
N ARG A 43 2.71 5.04 6.50
CA ARG A 43 3.12 4.18 5.40
C ARG A 43 4.53 4.52 4.91
N ASN A 44 5.45 3.55 4.84
CA ASN A 44 6.69 3.62 4.06
C ASN A 44 6.60 2.70 2.85
N TYR A 45 6.87 3.22 1.68
CA TYR A 45 7.09 2.46 0.46
C TYR A 45 8.59 2.42 0.14
N ASP A 46 9.17 1.24 0.15
CA ASP A 46 10.58 1.04 -0.07
C ASP A 46 10.79 0.32 -1.42
N PHE A 47 11.56 0.93 -2.31
CA PHE A 47 11.83 0.42 -3.65
C PHE A 47 13.14 1.00 -4.20
N LYS A 48 13.31 1.00 -5.53
CA LYS A 48 14.48 1.57 -6.22
C LYS A 48 14.60 3.06 -5.96
N ASN A 49 15.84 3.55 -5.87
CA ASN A 49 16.13 4.96 -5.63
C ASN A 49 15.60 5.92 -6.71
N ASP A 50 15.32 5.45 -7.90
CA ASP A 50 14.85 6.22 -9.04
C ASP A 50 13.33 6.12 -9.26
N THR A 51 12.60 5.48 -8.33
CA THR A 51 11.13 5.38 -8.42
C THR A 51 10.50 6.77 -8.46
N SER A 52 9.75 7.04 -9.51
CA SER A 52 8.88 8.20 -9.60
C SER A 52 7.50 7.87 -9.05
N SER A 53 6.94 8.79 -8.28
CA SER A 53 5.62 8.64 -7.68
C SER A 53 4.64 9.66 -8.24
N MET A 54 3.37 9.32 -8.24
CA MET A 54 2.27 10.20 -8.61
C MET A 54 1.21 10.22 -7.52
N LEU A 55 0.85 11.43 -7.08
CA LEU A 55 -0.35 11.65 -6.28
C LEU A 55 -1.56 11.62 -7.23
N VAL A 56 -2.51 10.74 -6.96
CA VAL A 56 -3.67 10.48 -7.81
C VAL A 56 -4.94 10.84 -7.06
N TYR A 57 -5.62 11.89 -7.49
CA TYR A 57 -6.97 12.21 -7.01
C TYR A 57 -8.02 11.57 -7.90
N CYS A 58 -8.98 10.88 -7.29
CA CYS A 58 -10.12 10.29 -7.98
C CYS A 58 -11.43 10.79 -7.39
N SER A 59 -12.39 11.08 -8.28
CA SER A 59 -13.76 11.48 -7.93
C SER A 59 -14.74 10.72 -8.84
N PRO A 60 -14.92 9.40 -8.63
CA PRO A 60 -15.80 8.59 -9.48
C PRO A 60 -17.25 9.00 -9.27
N LYS A 61 -18.08 8.90 -10.35
CA LYS A 61 -19.51 9.26 -10.31
C LYS A 61 -20.27 8.47 -9.25
N ASP A 62 -19.96 7.17 -9.14
CA ASP A 62 -20.69 6.23 -8.28
C ASP A 62 -19.75 5.63 -7.21
N GLY A 63 -18.88 6.45 -6.60
CA GLY A 63 -17.93 6.00 -5.59
C GLY A 63 -17.40 7.16 -4.76
N TYR A 64 -16.57 6.84 -3.78
CA TYR A 64 -15.99 7.83 -2.87
C TYR A 64 -14.81 8.56 -3.51
N ARG A 65 -14.69 9.85 -3.23
CA ARG A 65 -13.50 10.61 -3.56
C ARG A 65 -12.32 10.06 -2.77
N SER A 66 -11.16 10.04 -3.40
CA SER A 66 -9.96 9.49 -2.78
C SER A 66 -8.70 10.15 -3.31
N VAL A 67 -7.64 10.05 -2.51
CA VAL A 67 -6.28 10.34 -2.94
C VAL A 67 -5.43 9.09 -2.72
N ALA A 68 -4.57 8.79 -3.68
CA ALA A 68 -3.72 7.60 -3.65
C ALA A 68 -2.32 7.91 -4.19
N PHE A 69 -1.36 7.02 -3.91
CA PHE A 69 -0.01 7.07 -4.47
C PHE A 69 0.23 5.90 -5.41
N ALA A 70 0.74 6.20 -6.59
CA ALA A 70 1.13 5.23 -7.60
C ALA A 70 2.64 5.31 -7.87
N ALA A 71 3.29 4.16 -8.07
CA ALA A 71 4.65 4.09 -8.57
C ALA A 71 4.62 4.05 -10.09
N LEU A 72 5.18 5.06 -10.74
CA LEU A 72 5.18 5.19 -12.20
C LEU A 72 6.06 4.16 -12.90
N ASP A 73 6.97 3.50 -12.17
CA ASP A 73 7.72 2.34 -12.66
C ASP A 73 6.81 1.24 -13.20
N ASN A 74 5.63 1.08 -12.60
CA ASN A 74 4.65 0.06 -12.99
C ASN A 74 4.08 0.26 -14.40
N VAL A 75 4.24 1.46 -14.95
CA VAL A 75 3.83 1.80 -16.33
C VAL A 75 5.01 2.33 -17.16
N GLY A 76 6.24 2.07 -16.73
CA GLY A 76 7.45 2.49 -17.45
C GLY A 76 7.67 4.01 -17.52
N ALA A 77 6.92 4.79 -16.73
CA ALA A 77 6.95 6.25 -16.73
C ALA A 77 7.94 6.83 -15.69
N ASN A 78 9.03 6.13 -15.47
CA ASN A 78 10.06 6.47 -14.48
C ASN A 78 11.15 7.41 -15.02
N ASN A 79 11.14 7.66 -16.33
CA ASN A 79 12.10 8.55 -16.98
C ASN A 79 11.56 9.99 -17.02
N PRO A 80 12.34 11.04 -16.67
CA PRO A 80 11.92 12.43 -16.80
C PRO A 80 11.66 12.85 -18.26
N GLU A 81 12.28 12.20 -19.24
CA GLU A 81 12.04 12.41 -20.67
C GLU A 81 11.01 11.40 -21.18
N LEU A 82 9.75 11.61 -20.83
CA LEU A 82 8.66 10.73 -21.25
C LEU A 82 8.27 10.98 -22.71
N SER A 83 8.20 9.90 -23.51
CA SER A 83 7.48 9.93 -24.80
C SER A 83 5.98 10.22 -24.57
N ASP A 84 5.27 10.64 -25.62
CA ASP A 84 3.83 10.90 -25.52
C ASP A 84 3.03 9.65 -25.12
N GLU A 85 3.46 8.47 -25.60
CA GLU A 85 2.87 7.18 -25.20
C GLU A 85 3.03 6.91 -23.72
N THR A 86 4.24 7.14 -23.18
CA THR A 86 4.51 6.98 -21.74
C THR A 86 3.74 7.98 -20.88
N ARG A 87 3.57 9.22 -21.39
CA ARG A 87 2.68 10.21 -20.73
C ARG A 87 1.24 9.73 -20.69
N LEU A 88 0.71 9.16 -21.78
CA LEU A 88 -0.62 8.56 -21.80
C LEU A 88 -0.74 7.40 -20.81
N ALA A 89 0.30 6.58 -20.66
CA ALA A 89 0.30 5.48 -19.69
C ALA A 89 0.15 5.96 -18.24
N THR A 90 0.54 7.20 -17.90
CA THR A 90 0.34 7.75 -16.55
C THR A 90 -1.14 7.93 -16.20
N LEU A 91 -2.05 8.00 -17.19
CA LEU A 91 -3.50 8.01 -16.97
C LEU A 91 -4.03 6.71 -16.34
N LEU A 92 -3.24 5.65 -16.35
CA LEU A 92 -3.55 4.38 -15.68
C LEU A 92 -3.22 4.39 -14.18
N SER A 93 -2.62 5.47 -13.67
CA SER A 93 -2.20 5.58 -12.26
C SER A 93 -3.32 5.28 -11.24
N PRO A 94 -4.60 5.60 -11.47
CA PRO A 94 -5.68 5.20 -10.57
C PRO A 94 -5.79 3.69 -10.36
N PHE A 95 -5.39 2.88 -11.34
CA PHE A 95 -5.50 1.42 -11.33
C PHE A 95 -4.22 0.71 -10.90
N ILE A 96 -3.14 1.47 -10.65
CA ILE A 96 -1.84 0.96 -10.19
C ILE A 96 -1.40 1.59 -8.88
N SER A 97 -2.32 2.21 -8.15
CA SER A 97 -2.07 2.79 -6.83
C SER A 97 -1.65 1.72 -5.83
N LEU A 98 -0.78 2.07 -4.89
CA LEU A 98 -0.19 1.16 -3.90
C LEU A 98 -0.66 1.45 -2.47
N ASP A 99 -1.16 2.64 -2.24
CA ASP A 99 -1.78 3.08 -0.99
C ASP A 99 -2.70 4.28 -1.26
N GLY A 100 -3.52 4.64 -0.28
CA GLY A 100 -4.40 5.80 -0.39
C GLY A 100 -5.40 5.92 0.76
N ILE A 101 -6.16 7.01 0.73
CA ILE A 101 -7.27 7.30 1.64
C ILE A 101 -8.48 7.79 0.86
N ASN A 102 -9.69 7.43 1.30
CA ASN A 102 -10.93 7.94 0.75
C ASN A 102 -11.65 8.92 1.68
N GLU A 103 -12.68 9.59 1.17
CA GLU A 103 -13.45 10.60 1.92
C GLU A 103 -14.29 10.04 3.08
N LYS A 104 -14.36 8.73 3.24
CA LYS A 104 -14.95 8.05 4.41
C LYS A 104 -13.94 7.80 5.51
N GLY A 105 -12.67 8.17 5.29
CA GLY A 105 -11.59 7.95 6.21
C GLY A 105 -11.07 6.51 6.22
N VAL A 106 -11.29 5.75 5.15
CA VAL A 106 -10.66 4.44 4.98
C VAL A 106 -9.34 4.62 4.25
N SER A 107 -8.26 4.15 4.87
CA SER A 107 -6.93 4.07 4.27
C SER A 107 -6.57 2.62 4.00
N ILE A 108 -5.87 2.40 2.88
CA ILE A 108 -5.37 1.08 2.48
C ILE A 108 -3.93 1.19 1.97
N ALA A 109 -3.12 0.17 2.24
CA ALA A 109 -1.79 0.00 1.66
C ALA A 109 -1.57 -1.47 1.28
N VAL A 110 -0.87 -1.71 0.17
CA VAL A 110 -0.41 -3.04 -0.23
C VAL A 110 1.06 -3.21 0.10
N LEU A 111 1.42 -4.41 0.56
CA LEU A 111 2.80 -4.81 0.85
C LEU A 111 3.07 -6.17 0.21
N THR A 112 4.30 -6.37 -0.28
CA THR A 112 4.71 -7.66 -0.86
C THR A 112 5.03 -8.69 0.21
N LEU A 113 4.84 -9.94 -0.17
CA LEU A 113 5.22 -11.13 0.59
C LEU A 113 6.14 -12.03 -0.25
N ASP A 114 7.12 -12.67 0.40
CA ASP A 114 8.00 -13.65 -0.21
C ASP A 114 7.33 -15.03 -0.22
N SER A 115 6.30 -15.17 -1.04
CA SER A 115 5.50 -16.37 -1.18
C SER A 115 5.10 -16.60 -2.63
N LYS A 116 4.58 -17.77 -2.94
CA LYS A 116 3.95 -18.01 -4.23
C LYS A 116 2.76 -17.07 -4.40
N PRO A 117 2.63 -16.39 -5.57
CA PRO A 117 1.53 -15.48 -5.83
C PRO A 117 0.17 -16.12 -5.58
N VAL A 118 -0.70 -15.41 -4.86
CA VAL A 118 -2.09 -15.85 -4.67
C VAL A 118 -2.82 -15.90 -6.01
N ARG A 119 -3.54 -17.00 -6.23
CA ARG A 119 -4.39 -17.25 -7.39
C ARG A 119 -5.58 -18.08 -6.94
N GLN A 120 -6.55 -17.43 -6.30
CA GLN A 120 -7.75 -18.12 -5.84
C GLN A 120 -8.61 -18.53 -7.03
N GLN A 121 -9.31 -19.68 -6.90
CA GLN A 121 -10.20 -20.26 -7.92
C GLN A 121 -11.44 -20.84 -7.25
N SER A 122 -12.11 -20.06 -6.40
CA SER A 122 -13.32 -20.48 -5.69
C SER A 122 -14.59 -20.30 -6.54
N GLY A 123 -14.47 -19.75 -7.74
CA GLY A 123 -15.59 -19.47 -8.65
C GLY A 123 -16.19 -18.06 -8.48
N LYS A 124 -15.59 -17.21 -7.62
CA LYS A 124 -15.95 -15.81 -7.50
C LYS A 124 -15.34 -14.99 -8.65
N PRO A 125 -15.84 -13.77 -8.91
CA PRO A 125 -15.16 -12.84 -9.82
C PRO A 125 -13.72 -12.62 -9.38
N VAL A 126 -12.79 -12.59 -10.34
CA VAL A 126 -11.36 -12.39 -10.08
C VAL A 126 -11.05 -10.90 -9.98
N ILE A 127 -10.21 -10.53 -9.01
CA ILE A 127 -9.69 -9.16 -8.86
C ILE A 127 -8.16 -9.18 -8.73
N ALA A 128 -7.48 -8.30 -9.48
CA ALA A 128 -6.04 -8.10 -9.35
C ALA A 128 -5.71 -7.20 -8.15
N THR A 129 -4.51 -7.36 -7.60
CA THR A 129 -4.02 -6.69 -6.39
C THR A 129 -4.25 -5.17 -6.41
N THR A 130 -3.82 -4.47 -7.47
CA THR A 130 -3.94 -3.01 -7.54
C THR A 130 -5.39 -2.55 -7.78
N LEU A 131 -6.19 -3.35 -8.48
CA LEU A 131 -7.62 -3.08 -8.66
C LEU A 131 -8.40 -3.27 -7.36
N ALA A 132 -7.95 -4.16 -6.46
CA ALA A 132 -8.52 -4.28 -5.14
C ALA A 132 -8.35 -3.00 -4.32
N ILE A 133 -7.18 -2.33 -4.42
CA ILE A 133 -6.98 -1.02 -3.77
C ILE A 133 -7.99 -0.01 -4.30
N ARG A 134 -8.16 0.08 -5.62
CA ARG A 134 -9.13 0.98 -6.24
C ARG A 134 -10.57 0.68 -5.77
N LEU A 135 -10.93 -0.61 -5.71
CA LEU A 135 -12.24 -1.05 -5.21
C LEU A 135 -12.50 -0.57 -3.78
N ILE A 136 -11.53 -0.75 -2.88
CA ILE A 136 -11.67 -0.35 -1.48
C ILE A 136 -11.78 1.18 -1.36
N LEU A 137 -10.93 1.92 -2.06
CA LEU A 137 -11.00 3.37 -2.05
C LEU A 137 -12.32 3.92 -2.62
N ASP A 138 -12.91 3.24 -3.60
CA ASP A 138 -14.19 3.66 -4.20
C ASP A 138 -15.42 3.26 -3.38
N ARG A 139 -15.36 2.19 -2.57
CA ARG A 139 -16.57 1.52 -2.08
C ARG A 139 -16.64 1.26 -0.59
N ALA A 140 -15.52 1.25 0.13
CA ALA A 140 -15.51 0.96 1.55
C ALA A 140 -15.65 2.24 2.39
N ALA A 141 -16.59 2.25 3.34
CA ALA A 141 -16.74 3.30 4.33
C ALA A 141 -16.19 2.91 5.71
N SER A 142 -15.77 1.66 5.88
CA SER A 142 -15.16 1.12 7.09
C SER A 142 -14.21 -0.04 6.77
N THR A 143 -13.42 -0.42 7.75
CA THR A 143 -12.57 -1.63 7.68
C THR A 143 -13.40 -2.90 7.50
N GLU A 144 -14.57 -2.99 8.13
CA GLU A 144 -15.48 -4.13 7.99
C GLU A 144 -16.03 -4.24 6.56
N GLU A 145 -16.44 -3.11 5.96
CA GLU A 145 -16.88 -3.09 4.55
C GLU A 145 -15.74 -3.45 3.61
N ALA A 146 -14.51 -3.02 3.89
CA ALA A 146 -13.34 -3.40 3.10
C ALA A 146 -13.13 -4.92 3.12
N VAL A 147 -13.18 -5.56 4.29
CA VAL A 147 -13.09 -7.02 4.42
C VAL A 147 -14.19 -7.70 3.62
N THR A 148 -15.45 -7.25 3.78
CA THR A 148 -16.60 -7.79 3.03
C THR A 148 -16.42 -7.68 1.52
N LEU A 149 -15.80 -6.60 1.04
CA LEU A 149 -15.49 -6.43 -0.39
C LEU A 149 -14.42 -7.44 -0.85
N PHE A 150 -13.34 -7.63 -0.09
CA PHE A 150 -12.33 -8.63 -0.40
C PHE A 150 -12.91 -10.05 -0.48
N GLU A 151 -13.85 -10.40 0.41
CA GLU A 151 -14.50 -11.72 0.44
C GLU A 151 -15.36 -12.01 -0.80
N LYS A 152 -15.76 -10.99 -1.56
CA LYS A 152 -16.59 -11.15 -2.78
C LYS A 152 -15.79 -11.59 -4.01
N TYR A 153 -14.47 -11.56 -3.95
CA TYR A 153 -13.59 -11.80 -5.09
C TYR A 153 -12.58 -12.89 -4.82
N ASP A 154 -12.17 -13.54 -5.89
CA ASP A 154 -10.97 -14.37 -5.93
C ASP A 154 -9.75 -13.46 -6.22
N MET A 155 -8.80 -13.43 -5.30
CA MET A 155 -7.60 -12.62 -5.45
C MET A 155 -6.63 -13.22 -6.46
N PHE A 156 -6.11 -12.38 -7.33
CA PHE A 156 -5.11 -12.74 -8.32
C PHE A 156 -3.91 -11.78 -8.24
N ALA A 157 -2.77 -12.29 -7.81
CA ALA A 157 -1.50 -11.54 -7.82
C ALA A 157 -0.82 -11.66 -9.19
N SER A 158 -0.99 -10.63 -10.03
CA SER A 158 -0.55 -10.63 -11.43
C SER A 158 0.94 -10.37 -11.64
N SER A 159 1.62 -9.72 -10.69
CA SER A 159 3.01 -9.28 -10.84
C SER A 159 4.07 -10.36 -10.56
N GLY A 160 3.65 -11.60 -10.30
CA GLY A 160 4.58 -12.70 -9.97
C GLY A 160 5.04 -12.72 -8.51
N ARG A 161 4.45 -11.89 -7.64
CA ARG A 161 4.66 -11.85 -6.20
C ARG A 161 3.36 -11.97 -5.45
N ASP A 162 3.45 -12.40 -4.20
CA ASP A 162 2.33 -12.40 -3.27
C ASP A 162 2.21 -11.06 -2.54
N TYR A 163 1.02 -10.80 -2.01
CA TYR A 163 0.69 -9.53 -1.37
C TYR A 163 -0.25 -9.74 -0.21
N HIS A 164 -0.18 -8.82 0.74
CA HIS A 164 -1.22 -8.58 1.72
C HIS A 164 -1.58 -7.09 1.77
N PHE A 165 -2.71 -6.80 2.40
CA PHE A 165 -3.22 -5.44 2.50
C PHE A 165 -3.31 -5.04 3.96
N TYR A 166 -2.99 -3.78 4.23
CA TYR A 166 -3.28 -3.15 5.51
C TYR A 166 -4.40 -2.14 5.33
N VAL A 167 -5.45 -2.25 6.11
CA VAL A 167 -6.62 -1.37 6.06
C VAL A 167 -6.88 -0.81 7.44
N THR A 168 -7.21 0.48 7.51
CA THR A 168 -7.69 1.14 8.72
C THR A 168 -8.75 2.17 8.36
N ASP A 169 -9.58 2.53 9.32
CA ASP A 169 -10.60 3.56 9.16
C ASP A 169 -10.55 4.62 10.28
N SER A 170 -11.48 5.57 10.26
CA SER A 170 -11.58 6.62 11.27
C SER A 170 -11.94 6.13 12.69
N ASN A 171 -12.27 4.84 12.87
CA ASN A 171 -12.47 4.21 14.17
C ASN A 171 -11.16 3.69 14.77
N GLY A 172 -10.11 3.54 13.96
CA GLY A 172 -8.82 3.04 14.38
C GLY A 172 -8.70 1.53 14.38
N ASP A 173 -9.56 0.83 13.67
CA ASP A 173 -9.53 -0.63 13.52
C ASP A 173 -8.54 -1.02 12.41
N GLY A 174 -7.24 -1.10 12.76
CA GLY A 174 -6.20 -1.57 11.84
C GLY A 174 -6.23 -3.09 11.68
N CYS A 175 -6.32 -3.58 10.45
CA CYS A 175 -6.23 -5.01 10.15
C CYS A 175 -5.37 -5.31 8.92
N VAL A 176 -4.79 -6.50 8.93
CA VAL A 176 -4.08 -7.10 7.80
C VAL A 176 -4.97 -8.13 7.14
N ILE A 177 -5.13 -8.03 5.84
CA ILE A 177 -5.86 -8.99 5.01
C ILE A 177 -4.82 -9.81 4.24
N GLU A 178 -4.74 -11.08 4.56
CA GLU A 178 -3.74 -12.03 4.05
C GLU A 178 -4.41 -13.23 3.39
N TYR A 179 -3.68 -13.89 2.51
CA TYR A 179 -4.12 -15.14 1.88
C TYR A 179 -3.19 -16.25 2.32
N ASP A 180 -3.67 -17.17 3.16
CA ASP A 180 -2.87 -18.18 3.83
C ASP A 180 -2.01 -18.99 2.85
N CYS A 181 -0.69 -18.86 2.97
CA CYS A 181 0.26 -19.57 2.11
C CYS A 181 0.36 -21.08 2.39
N ASN A 182 -0.19 -21.55 3.51
CA ASN A 182 -0.23 -22.95 3.89
C ASN A 182 -1.55 -23.64 3.54
N SER A 183 -2.55 -22.90 3.02
CA SER A 183 -3.78 -23.50 2.54
C SER A 183 -3.77 -23.62 1.01
N ASP A 184 -4.22 -24.73 0.47
CA ASP A 184 -4.27 -24.96 -0.99
C ASP A 184 -5.20 -23.99 -1.69
N ASP A 185 -6.31 -23.64 -1.06
CA ASP A 185 -7.31 -22.68 -1.54
C ASP A 185 -6.96 -21.21 -1.22
N ARG A 186 -5.78 -20.98 -0.59
CA ARG A 186 -5.31 -19.64 -0.23
C ARG A 186 -6.40 -18.83 0.50
N LYS A 187 -6.90 -19.36 1.61
CA LYS A 187 -7.97 -18.75 2.41
C LYS A 187 -7.62 -17.33 2.80
N LEU A 188 -8.58 -16.44 2.65
CA LEU A 188 -8.49 -15.09 3.18
C LEU A 188 -8.52 -15.14 4.71
N VAL A 189 -7.56 -14.48 5.35
CA VAL A 189 -7.42 -14.36 6.80
C VAL A 189 -7.30 -12.88 7.15
N VAL A 190 -8.06 -12.46 8.16
CA VAL A 190 -8.02 -11.09 8.68
C VAL A 190 -7.41 -11.11 10.06
N THR A 191 -6.32 -10.38 10.23
CA THR A 191 -5.60 -10.28 11.51
C THR A 191 -5.61 -8.84 12.00
N LYS A 192 -6.19 -8.56 13.18
CA LYS A 192 -6.02 -7.26 13.83
C LYS A 192 -4.55 -7.08 14.22
N SER A 193 -3.94 -6.00 13.76
CA SER A 193 -2.54 -5.70 14.05
C SER A 193 -2.30 -4.18 14.04
N PRO A 194 -1.54 -3.64 15.00
CA PRO A 194 -1.19 -2.23 14.99
C PRO A 194 -0.21 -1.85 13.87
N ALA A 195 0.53 -2.82 13.33
CA ALA A 195 1.50 -2.60 12.26
C ALA A 195 1.62 -3.82 11.34
N VAL A 196 2.26 -3.60 10.19
CA VAL A 196 2.55 -4.62 9.19
C VAL A 196 3.85 -4.28 8.45
N THR A 197 4.60 -5.32 8.06
CA THR A 197 5.73 -5.23 7.13
C THR A 197 5.67 -6.39 6.14
N ASN A 198 6.78 -6.87 5.58
CA ASN A 198 6.79 -7.86 4.52
C ASN A 198 6.80 -9.33 5.00
N PHE A 199 6.02 -9.65 6.03
CA PHE A 199 5.82 -11.03 6.48
C PHE A 199 4.35 -11.30 6.81
N PHE A 200 3.94 -12.56 6.74
CA PHE A 200 2.59 -12.97 7.14
C PHE A 200 2.39 -12.72 8.63
N VAL A 201 1.51 -11.77 8.98
CA VAL A 201 1.25 -11.40 10.38
C VAL A 201 0.62 -12.56 11.14
N MET A 202 -0.20 -13.37 10.47
CA MET A 202 -0.74 -14.62 11.03
C MET A 202 0.35 -15.61 11.47
N TYR A 203 1.56 -15.54 10.87
CA TYR A 203 2.72 -16.37 11.19
C TYR A 203 3.86 -15.61 11.87
N LYS A 204 3.59 -14.44 12.43
CA LYS A 204 4.59 -13.53 13.01
C LYS A 204 5.56 -14.18 14.01
N ASN A 205 5.09 -15.18 14.75
CA ASN A 205 5.90 -15.86 15.76
C ASN A 205 7.02 -16.75 15.16
N PHE A 206 6.91 -17.09 13.88
CA PHE A 206 7.91 -17.86 13.14
C PHE A 206 8.92 -16.99 12.39
N VAL A 207 8.69 -15.67 12.34
CA VAL A 207 9.55 -14.72 11.62
C VAL A 207 10.52 -14.05 12.59
N LYS A 208 11.82 -14.22 12.33
CA LYS A 208 12.88 -13.62 13.16
C LYS A 208 13.29 -12.24 12.62
N PRO A 209 13.72 -11.31 13.50
CA PRO A 209 14.35 -10.08 13.07
C PRO A 209 15.57 -10.36 12.16
N TYR A 210 15.76 -9.50 11.14
CA TYR A 210 16.85 -9.57 10.17
C TYR A 210 16.94 -10.87 9.35
N GLN A 211 15.90 -11.71 9.37
CA GLN A 211 15.89 -12.89 8.49
C GLN A 211 15.75 -12.47 7.03
N LYS A 212 16.53 -13.15 6.18
CA LYS A 212 16.44 -13.04 4.72
C LYS A 212 15.89 -14.35 4.16
N ASN A 213 15.07 -14.28 3.12
CA ASN A 213 14.51 -15.46 2.43
C ASN A 213 13.79 -16.44 3.38
N GLY A 214 13.08 -15.92 4.37
CA GLY A 214 12.29 -16.73 5.30
C GLY A 214 10.98 -17.21 4.67
N VAL A 215 10.50 -18.39 5.09
CA VAL A 215 9.27 -19.03 4.57
C VAL A 215 8.03 -18.11 4.66
N TYR A 216 7.96 -17.29 5.69
CA TYR A 216 6.81 -16.42 5.95
C TYR A 216 7.13 -14.92 5.73
N GLY A 217 8.23 -14.60 5.05
CA GLY A 217 8.62 -13.24 4.71
C GLY A 217 9.75 -12.66 5.57
N HIS A 218 9.91 -11.35 5.56
CA HIS A 218 11.02 -10.61 6.16
C HIS A 218 10.56 -9.27 6.76
N GLY A 219 11.48 -8.50 7.36
CA GLY A 219 11.20 -7.15 7.88
C GLY A 219 10.62 -7.14 9.29
N ARG A 220 10.77 -8.23 10.06
CA ARG A 220 10.34 -8.29 11.45
C ARG A 220 10.99 -7.20 12.30
N GLU A 221 12.25 -6.88 12.05
CA GLU A 221 12.97 -5.80 12.73
C GLU A 221 12.34 -4.42 12.51
N ARG A 222 11.76 -4.17 11.32
CA ARG A 222 11.04 -2.92 11.03
C ARG A 222 9.70 -2.87 11.75
N TYR A 223 9.00 -4.01 11.79
CA TYR A 223 7.79 -4.16 12.60
C TYR A 223 8.06 -3.86 14.07
N ASP A 224 9.09 -4.50 14.65
CA ASP A 224 9.45 -4.33 16.06
C ASP A 224 9.86 -2.88 16.38
N LYS A 225 10.54 -2.18 15.46
CA LYS A 225 10.85 -0.75 15.62
C LYS A 225 9.60 0.11 15.68
N ILE A 226 8.63 -0.12 14.80
CA ILE A 226 7.33 0.59 14.84
C ILE A 226 6.64 0.34 16.17
N ILE A 227 6.49 -0.92 16.57
CA ILE A 227 5.85 -1.30 17.83
C ILE A 227 6.53 -0.61 19.02
N ASN A 228 7.86 -0.62 19.06
CA ASN A 228 8.62 0.05 20.13
C ASN A 228 8.35 1.56 20.21
N VAL A 229 8.17 2.24 19.07
CA VAL A 229 7.79 3.67 19.07
C VAL A 229 6.38 3.84 19.59
N LEU A 230 5.43 3.02 19.13
CA LEU A 230 4.03 3.10 19.56
C LEU A 230 3.88 2.80 21.07
N GLU A 231 4.59 1.80 21.59
CA GLU A 231 4.52 1.41 23.01
C GLU A 231 5.19 2.41 23.97
N LYS A 232 6.22 3.13 23.51
CA LYS A 232 6.93 4.14 24.33
C LYS A 232 6.16 5.45 24.49
N ASN A 233 5.27 5.76 23.54
CA ASN A 233 4.55 7.01 23.50
C ASN A 233 3.17 6.87 24.17
N ASN A 234 2.91 7.68 25.19
CA ASN A 234 1.60 7.73 25.85
C ASN A 234 0.59 8.63 25.12
N SER A 235 1.04 9.40 24.14
CA SER A 235 0.23 10.29 23.33
C SER A 235 0.64 10.13 21.87
N TYR A 236 -0.31 9.77 21.00
CA TYR A 236 -0.07 9.59 19.59
C TYR A 236 -0.33 10.89 18.83
N THR A 237 0.74 11.55 18.43
CA THR A 237 0.71 12.78 17.63
C THR A 237 1.25 12.51 16.22
N LYS A 238 1.19 13.50 15.33
CA LYS A 238 1.84 13.39 14.00
C LYS A 238 3.35 13.17 14.12
N GLU A 239 3.99 13.77 15.11
CA GLU A 239 5.41 13.60 15.41
C GLU A 239 5.70 12.13 15.77
N THR A 240 4.85 11.49 16.56
CA THR A 240 4.95 10.05 16.85
C THR A 240 4.81 9.21 15.58
N ALA A 241 3.90 9.59 14.66
CA ALA A 241 3.77 8.90 13.38
C ALA A 241 5.05 9.01 12.54
N TRP A 242 5.64 10.21 12.46
CA TRP A 242 6.90 10.42 11.76
C TRP A 242 8.06 9.68 12.43
N GLU A 243 8.15 9.68 13.76
CA GLU A 243 9.15 8.89 14.49
C GLU A 243 9.08 7.40 14.12
N ALA A 244 7.88 6.82 14.07
CA ALA A 244 7.67 5.43 13.69
C ALA A 244 8.09 5.18 12.23
N LEU A 245 7.72 6.07 11.28
CA LEU A 245 8.13 5.98 9.89
C LEU A 245 9.65 6.08 9.72
N VAL A 246 10.29 7.05 10.38
CA VAL A 246 11.74 7.22 10.37
C VAL A 246 12.44 5.99 10.90
N SER A 247 11.97 5.42 12.02
CA SER A 247 12.57 4.25 12.66
C SER A 247 12.57 3.01 11.76
N ALA A 248 11.53 2.84 10.94
CA ALA A 248 11.35 1.72 10.02
C ALA A 248 11.85 2.01 8.60
N SER A 249 12.24 3.26 8.31
CA SER A 249 12.72 3.64 6.98
C SER A 249 14.02 2.95 6.60
N GLN A 250 14.21 2.74 5.31
CA GLN A 250 15.40 2.12 4.75
C GLN A 250 16.24 3.16 3.98
N ALA A 251 17.49 3.34 4.43
CA ALA A 251 18.43 4.25 3.77
C ALA A 251 18.89 3.67 2.42
N PRO A 252 19.29 4.52 1.47
CA PRO A 252 19.91 4.06 0.24
C PRO A 252 21.07 3.11 0.50
N ASN A 253 21.04 1.95 -0.14
CA ASN A 253 22.06 0.93 -0.02
C ASN A 253 22.59 0.57 -1.43
N PRO A 254 23.87 0.84 -1.74
CA PRO A 254 24.44 0.53 -3.04
C PRO A 254 24.45 -0.97 -3.38
N ASN A 255 24.39 -1.83 -2.35
CA ASN A 255 24.34 -3.29 -2.52
C ASN A 255 22.91 -3.84 -2.63
N ASP A 256 21.91 -3.01 -2.38
CA ASP A 256 20.50 -3.36 -2.50
C ASP A 256 19.71 -2.12 -2.93
N ILE A 257 19.63 -1.91 -4.23
CA ILE A 257 18.94 -0.75 -4.81
C ILE A 257 17.42 -0.85 -4.73
N THR A 258 16.88 -1.96 -4.23
CA THR A 258 15.44 -2.23 -4.22
C THR A 258 14.77 -2.03 -2.87
N SER A 259 15.55 -1.70 -1.84
CA SER A 259 15.06 -1.57 -0.45
C SER A 259 15.26 -0.17 0.12
N ASN A 260 14.96 0.86 -0.68
CA ASN A 260 15.15 2.25 -0.26
C ASN A 260 13.79 2.94 -0.11
N THR A 261 13.56 3.64 0.99
CA THR A 261 12.30 4.36 1.23
C THR A 261 12.15 5.49 0.22
N GLN A 262 11.16 5.34 -0.68
CA GLN A 262 10.87 6.27 -1.77
C GLN A 262 9.86 7.32 -1.36
N TRP A 263 8.84 6.93 -0.60
CA TRP A 263 7.95 7.87 0.07
C TRP A 263 7.52 7.36 1.43
N SER A 264 7.20 8.31 2.28
CA SER A 264 6.57 8.10 3.57
C SER A 264 5.35 9.00 3.65
N ILE A 265 4.24 8.44 4.11
CA ILE A 265 2.97 9.18 4.19
C ILE A 265 2.35 8.95 5.56
N VAL A 266 1.81 10.02 6.13
CA VAL A 266 0.87 9.97 7.25
C VAL A 266 -0.50 10.37 6.73
N TYR A 267 -1.40 9.39 6.58
CA TYR A 267 -2.81 9.63 6.31
C TYR A 267 -3.54 9.90 7.63
N ASP A 268 -4.24 11.00 7.72
CA ASP A 268 -5.15 11.31 8.83
C ASP A 268 -6.57 10.91 8.41
N ASN A 269 -7.03 9.77 8.91
CA ASN A 269 -8.32 9.16 8.57
C ASN A 269 -9.52 9.97 9.09
N THR A 270 -9.31 10.81 10.11
CA THR A 270 -10.34 11.67 10.68
C THR A 270 -10.44 13.01 9.95
N ASN A 271 -9.29 13.64 9.70
CA ASN A 271 -9.22 14.96 9.08
C ASN A 271 -9.15 14.91 7.56
N LEU A 272 -8.92 13.73 6.96
CA LEU A 272 -8.83 13.48 5.53
C LEU A 272 -7.67 14.25 4.88
N THR A 273 -6.49 14.13 5.50
CA THR A 273 -5.24 14.71 4.99
C THR A 273 -4.19 13.63 4.73
N ALA A 274 -3.24 13.95 3.87
CA ALA A 274 -2.03 13.17 3.64
C ALA A 274 -0.81 14.08 3.79
N ASP A 275 0.07 13.78 4.73
CA ASP A 275 1.35 14.45 4.93
C ASP A 275 2.44 13.55 4.31
N ILE A 276 3.20 14.07 3.33
CA ILE A 276 4.02 13.28 2.40
C ILE A 276 5.47 13.75 2.46
N SER A 277 6.39 12.81 2.66
CA SER A 277 7.84 13.00 2.50
C SER A 277 8.38 12.08 1.42
N ILE A 278 9.22 12.61 0.53
CA ILE A 278 9.83 11.87 -0.57
C ILE A 278 11.30 11.59 -0.26
N ARG A 279 11.73 10.35 -0.51
CA ARG A 279 13.14 9.89 -0.40
C ARG A 279 13.80 10.26 0.94
N ARG A 280 13.01 10.15 2.04
CA ARG A 280 13.47 10.42 3.41
C ARG A 280 13.89 11.88 3.65
N ASP A 281 13.38 12.82 2.87
CA ASP A 281 13.53 14.24 3.18
C ASP A 281 12.49 14.67 4.21
N TRP A 282 12.78 14.40 5.48
CA TRP A 282 11.89 14.68 6.60
C TRP A 282 11.71 16.17 6.90
N ASN A 283 12.53 17.01 6.28
CA ASN A 283 12.45 18.47 6.45
C ASN A 283 11.44 19.08 5.46
N THR A 284 11.13 18.36 4.37
CA THR A 284 10.18 18.81 3.35
C THR A 284 8.97 17.88 3.33
N VAL A 285 7.90 18.31 4.02
CA VAL A 285 6.64 17.56 4.07
C VAL A 285 5.58 18.31 3.29
N THR A 286 5.10 17.69 2.23
CA THR A 286 3.97 18.19 1.43
C THR A 286 2.66 17.75 2.07
N LYS A 287 1.77 18.65 2.38
CA LYS A 287 0.43 18.38 2.92
C LYS A 287 -0.61 18.45 1.83
N TYR A 288 -1.49 17.45 1.80
CA TYR A 288 -2.62 17.41 0.89
C TYR A 288 -3.92 17.27 1.68
N SER A 289 -4.93 18.09 1.34
CA SER A 289 -6.28 17.99 1.91
C SER A 289 -7.23 17.38 0.88
N LEU A 290 -7.79 16.19 1.22
CA LEU A 290 -8.80 15.56 0.38
C LEU A 290 -10.13 16.33 0.40
N LYS A 291 -10.46 16.99 1.51
CA LYS A 291 -11.67 17.82 1.63
C LYS A 291 -11.63 18.99 0.66
N GLU A 292 -10.47 19.63 0.53
CA GLU A 292 -10.28 20.84 -0.29
C GLU A 292 -9.73 20.52 -1.67
N ASN A 293 -9.30 19.29 -1.91
CA ASN A 293 -8.64 18.81 -3.13
C ASN A 293 -7.47 19.71 -3.55
N LYS A 294 -6.58 20.00 -2.58
CA LYS A 294 -5.41 20.83 -2.85
C LYS A 294 -4.24 20.52 -1.92
N ILE A 295 -3.05 20.88 -2.36
CA ILE A 295 -1.87 20.96 -1.50
C ILE A 295 -2.08 22.14 -0.56
N THR A 296 -1.85 21.92 0.73
CA THR A 296 -1.89 22.92 1.79
C THR A 296 -0.48 23.13 2.35
N GLU A 297 -0.12 24.35 2.63
CA GLU A 297 1.17 24.69 3.25
C GLU A 297 1.26 24.21 4.70
#